data_0f4ac888c8cc732e4b08be02b8374530
#
_entry.id   0f4ac888c8cc732e4b08be02b8374530
#
_cell.length_a   1.000
_cell.length_b   1.000
_cell.length_c   1.000
_cell.angle_alpha   90.00
_cell.angle_beta   90.00
_cell.angle_gamma   90.00
#
_symmetry.space_group_name_H-M   'P 1'
#
loop_
_entity.id
_entity.type
_entity.pdbx_description
1 polymer ?
#
loop_
_entity_poly.entity_id
_entity_poly.type
_entity_poly.pdbx_seq_one_letter_code
_entity_poly.pdbx_strand_id
1 'polypeptide(L)'
;MDTSPPEPKLSALYQELILDHYRRPRNKGMLEHPTHAVSLNNPLCGDEIDLQLLVQDAVIRDVRFVGRGCSISQAAASMMTQLLKETSVSQALTLAGRMSAMMQGDDAAAKDKSLGDLRALAGVAKFPVRIKCALLPWNALTDAFKSPA
;
A
#
# COMPACT_ATOMS: atom_id res chain seq x y z
N MET A 1 -30.54 -2.36 -15.38
CA MET A 1 -30.21 -2.59 -14.93
C MET A 1 -29.31 -2.43 -14.53
N ASP A 2 -29.11 -2.28 -13.79
CA ASP A 2 -28.27 -2.05 -13.25
C ASP A 2 -27.33 -2.61 -13.40
N THR A 3 -27.07 -2.62 -13.53
CA THR A 3 -26.19 -3.11 -13.77
C THR A 3 -25.19 -2.83 -13.31
N SER A 4 -25.26 -2.30 -12.63
CA SER A 4 -24.34 -1.92 -12.09
C SER A 4 -23.52 -2.45 -11.59
N PRO A 5 -22.74 -2.18 -11.67
CA PRO A 5 -21.72 -2.66 -11.16
C PRO A 5 -21.68 -2.37 -9.84
N PRO A 6 -21.47 -3.09 -9.20
CA PRO A 6 -21.58 -3.06 -7.91
C PRO A 6 -20.55 -2.31 -7.21
N GLU A 7 -19.45 -2.43 -7.59
CA GLU A 7 -18.51 -1.79 -6.95
C GLU A 7 -18.79 -0.42 -6.86
N PRO A 8 -19.37 0.07 -7.73
CA PRO A 8 -19.56 1.44 -7.79
C PRO A 8 -20.08 1.99 -6.57
N LYS A 9 -20.82 1.33 -5.93
CA LYS A 9 -21.43 1.82 -4.90
C LYS A 9 -20.51 2.14 -3.92
N LEU A 10 -19.84 1.29 -3.50
CA LEU A 10 -18.96 1.53 -2.57
C LEU A 10 -18.03 2.33 -3.18
N SER A 11 -17.88 2.16 -4.42
CA SER A 11 -16.84 2.72 -5.04
C SER A 11 -16.86 4.18 -5.22
N ALA A 12 -17.96 4.85 -5.13
CA ALA A 12 -17.97 6.30 -5.26
C ALA A 12 -17.11 6.92 -4.16
N LEU A 13 -17.31 6.51 -2.92
CA LEU A 13 -16.55 7.02 -1.82
C LEU A 13 -15.13 6.51 -1.85
N TYR A 14 -14.93 5.25 -2.20
CA TYR A 14 -13.61 4.66 -2.25
C TYR A 14 -12.76 5.30 -3.37
N GLN A 15 -13.36 5.63 -4.49
CA GLN A 15 -12.64 6.30 -5.56
C GLN A 15 -12.15 7.66 -5.13
N GLU A 16 -12.98 8.39 -4.36
CA GLU A 16 -12.56 9.69 -3.86
C GLU A 16 -11.37 9.54 -2.92
N LEU A 17 -11.37 8.54 -2.09
CA LEU A 17 -10.28 8.29 -1.17
C LEU A 17 -8.99 7.91 -1.92
N ILE A 18 -9.11 7.06 -2.92
CA ILE A 18 -7.97 6.67 -3.74
C ILE A 18 -7.40 7.90 -4.46
N LEU A 19 -8.26 8.72 -5.04
CA LEU A 19 -7.82 9.92 -5.75
C LEU A 19 -7.18 10.94 -4.81
N ASP A 20 -7.71 11.05 -3.60
CA ASP A 20 -7.13 11.96 -2.62
C ASP A 20 -5.70 11.53 -2.27
N HIS A 21 -5.49 10.27 -2.01
CA HIS A 21 -4.14 9.76 -1.74
C HIS A 21 -3.22 9.91 -2.95
N TYR A 22 -3.75 9.75 -4.13
CA TYR A 22 -2.97 9.90 -5.35
C TYR A 22 -2.55 11.35 -5.56
N ARG A 23 -3.48 12.27 -5.36
CA ARG A 23 -3.21 13.70 -5.60
C ARG A 23 -2.40 14.33 -4.48
N ARG A 24 -2.59 13.87 -3.27
CA ARG A 24 -1.93 14.41 -2.08
C ARG A 24 -1.34 13.28 -1.27
N PRO A 25 -0.31 12.62 -1.79
CA PRO A 25 0.25 11.46 -1.10
C PRO A 25 0.85 11.84 0.24
N ARG A 26 0.62 11.01 1.23
CA ARG A 26 1.18 11.19 2.57
C ARG A 26 2.58 10.61 2.56
N ASN A 27 3.47 11.27 3.29
CA ASN A 27 4.83 10.77 3.50
C ASN A 27 5.64 10.61 2.21
N LYS A 28 5.37 11.47 1.23
CA LYS A 28 6.16 11.44 0.01
C LYS A 28 7.47 12.18 0.27
N GLY A 29 8.56 11.64 -0.18
CA GLY A 29 9.87 12.26 -0.02
C GLY A 29 10.94 11.23 0.32
N MET A 30 12.06 11.70 0.81
CA MET A 30 13.20 10.87 1.15
C MET A 30 13.61 11.14 2.59
N LEU A 31 14.19 10.13 3.24
CA LEU A 31 14.75 10.28 4.57
C LEU A 31 16.25 10.58 4.42
N GLU A 32 16.78 11.36 5.35
CA GLU A 32 18.20 11.65 5.33
C GLU A 32 19.04 10.44 5.71
N HIS A 33 18.61 9.71 6.70
CA HIS A 33 19.38 8.58 7.23
C HIS A 33 18.50 7.36 7.45
N PRO A 34 17.99 6.74 6.37
CA PRO A 34 17.12 5.58 6.53
C PRO A 34 17.91 4.37 7.02
N THR A 35 17.26 3.52 7.80
CA THR A 35 17.86 2.24 8.17
C THR A 35 17.60 1.19 7.10
N HIS A 36 16.55 1.36 6.33
CA HIS A 36 16.19 0.44 5.24
C HIS A 36 15.79 1.24 4.01
N ALA A 37 16.22 0.81 2.85
CA ALA A 37 15.86 1.44 1.59
C ALA A 37 15.71 0.36 0.52
N VAL A 38 14.61 0.39 -0.21
CA VAL A 38 14.31 -0.59 -1.24
C VAL A 38 13.75 0.10 -2.46
N SER A 39 14.21 -0.30 -3.63
CA SER A 39 13.63 0.15 -4.89
C SER A 39 12.99 -1.06 -5.56
N LEU A 40 11.78 -0.90 -6.02
CA LEU A 40 11.05 -1.98 -6.66
C LEU A 40 10.24 -1.41 -7.80
N ASN A 41 10.07 -2.20 -8.86
CA ASN A 41 9.23 -1.77 -9.97
C ASN A 41 8.39 -2.93 -10.47
N ASN A 42 7.31 -2.57 -11.16
CA ASN A 42 6.45 -3.54 -11.82
C ASN A 42 6.53 -3.21 -13.31
N PRO A 43 7.36 -3.94 -14.07
CA PRO A 43 7.57 -3.60 -15.47
C PRO A 43 6.32 -3.72 -16.35
N LEU A 44 5.36 -4.52 -15.91
CA LEU A 44 4.13 -4.68 -16.70
C LEU A 44 3.29 -3.41 -16.69
N CYS A 45 3.30 -2.67 -15.59
CA CYS A 45 2.48 -1.47 -15.45
C CYS A 45 3.30 -0.19 -15.43
N GLY A 46 4.61 -0.30 -15.41
CA GLY A 46 5.46 0.89 -15.33
C GLY A 46 5.45 1.56 -13.95
N ASP A 47 4.98 0.86 -12.93
CA ASP A 47 4.97 1.40 -11.57
C ASP A 47 6.35 1.26 -10.93
N GLU A 48 6.78 2.25 -10.19
CA GLU A 48 8.06 2.22 -9.47
C GLU A 48 7.89 2.81 -8.10
N ILE A 49 8.63 2.29 -7.13
CA ILE A 49 8.65 2.85 -5.78
C ILE A 49 10.05 2.77 -5.20
N ASP A 50 10.48 3.85 -4.55
CA ASP A 50 11.64 3.86 -3.70
C ASP A 50 11.10 4.06 -2.30
N LEU A 51 11.25 3.05 -1.45
CA LEU A 51 10.71 3.06 -0.09
C LEU A 51 11.85 3.17 0.90
N GLN A 52 11.72 4.09 1.85
CA GLN A 52 12.72 4.27 2.89
C GLN A 52 12.07 4.24 4.25
N LEU A 53 12.73 3.57 5.18
CA LEU A 53 12.21 3.40 6.53
C LEU A 53 13.29 3.75 7.54
N LEU A 54 12.87 4.31 8.66
CA LEU A 54 13.71 4.51 9.81
C LEU A 54 13.16 3.61 10.91
N VAL A 55 13.89 2.58 11.26
CA VAL A 55 13.45 1.60 12.27
C VAL A 55 14.36 1.70 13.48
N GLN A 56 13.75 1.84 14.66
CA GLN A 56 14.46 1.87 15.93
C GLN A 56 13.68 1.04 16.92
N ASP A 57 14.37 0.17 17.64
CA ASP A 57 13.75 -0.71 18.64
C ASP A 57 12.59 -1.51 18.06
N ALA A 58 12.79 -2.02 16.83
CA ALA A 58 11.80 -2.82 16.12
C ALA A 58 10.50 -2.05 15.83
N VAL A 59 10.55 -0.73 15.85
CA VAL A 59 9.39 0.12 15.52
C VAL A 59 9.76 1.00 14.33
N ILE A 60 8.84 1.14 13.39
CA ILE A 60 9.03 2.01 12.25
C ILE A 60 8.73 3.44 12.71
N ARG A 61 9.78 4.21 12.90
CA ARG A 61 9.63 5.58 13.39
C ARG A 61 9.27 6.55 12.29
N ASP A 62 9.75 6.31 11.09
CA ASP A 62 9.39 7.14 9.95
C ASP A 62 9.43 6.28 8.70
N VAL A 63 8.65 6.67 7.70
CA VAL A 63 8.60 5.98 6.43
C VAL A 63 8.30 7.02 5.36
N ARG A 64 9.02 6.95 4.27
CA ARG A 64 8.85 7.86 3.15
C ARG A 64 8.95 7.09 1.86
N PHE A 65 8.35 7.63 0.82
CA PHE A 65 8.48 7.02 -0.49
C PHE A 65 8.49 8.09 -1.58
N VAL A 66 9.12 7.74 -2.68
CA VAL A 66 8.92 8.45 -3.93
C VAL A 66 8.63 7.38 -4.96
N GLY A 67 7.94 7.72 -6.00
CA GLY A 67 7.61 6.75 -7.03
C GLY A 67 6.75 7.36 -8.10
N ARG A 68 6.44 6.55 -9.08
CA ARG A 68 5.54 6.94 -10.16
C ARG A 68 4.80 5.71 -10.65
N GLY A 69 3.68 5.93 -11.26
CA GLY A 69 2.84 4.83 -11.74
C GLY A 69 1.39 5.21 -11.71
N CYS A 70 0.55 4.21 -11.75
CA CYS A 70 -0.89 4.44 -11.80
C CYS A 70 -1.41 4.91 -10.43
N SER A 71 -2.65 5.38 -10.44
CA SER A 71 -3.27 5.88 -9.20
C SER A 71 -3.36 4.80 -8.14
N ILE A 72 -3.50 3.53 -8.52
CA ILE A 72 -3.62 2.43 -7.56
C ILE A 72 -2.30 2.23 -6.81
N SER A 73 -1.17 2.17 -7.54
CA SER A 73 0.11 1.95 -6.86
C SER A 73 0.49 3.13 -5.98
N GLN A 74 0.25 4.34 -6.45
CA GLN A 74 0.62 5.54 -5.70
C GLN A 74 -0.28 5.73 -4.48
N ALA A 75 -1.58 5.48 -4.63
CA ALA A 75 -2.49 5.56 -3.50
C ALA A 75 -2.17 4.46 -2.48
N ALA A 76 -1.87 3.25 -2.94
CA ALA A 76 -1.51 2.16 -2.03
C ALA A 76 -0.27 2.51 -1.21
N ALA A 77 0.74 3.11 -1.85
CA ALA A 77 1.94 3.52 -1.14
C ALA A 77 1.63 4.57 -0.08
N SER A 78 0.83 5.58 -0.44
CA SER A 78 0.44 6.63 0.49
C SER A 78 -0.33 6.06 1.68
N MET A 79 -1.31 5.19 1.41
CA MET A 79 -2.12 4.57 2.45
C MET A 79 -1.27 3.69 3.37
N MET A 80 -0.33 2.94 2.78
CA MET A 80 0.56 2.09 3.55
C MET A 80 1.41 2.93 4.52
N THR A 81 2.03 3.99 4.02
CA THR A 81 2.91 4.79 4.87
C THR A 81 2.12 5.43 6.02
N GLN A 82 0.87 5.78 5.76
CA GLN A 82 0.02 6.36 6.80
C GLN A 82 -0.20 5.37 7.96
N LEU A 83 -0.30 4.08 7.65
CA LEU A 83 -0.48 3.06 8.67
C LEU A 83 0.82 2.70 9.38
N LEU A 84 1.95 2.83 8.71
CA LEU A 84 3.18 2.26 9.24
C LEU A 84 3.93 3.12 10.24
N LYS A 85 3.67 4.41 10.28
CA LYS A 85 4.38 5.26 11.24
C LYS A 85 4.04 4.85 12.65
N GLU A 86 5.06 4.70 13.47
CA GLU A 86 4.94 4.28 14.87
C GLU A 86 4.36 2.88 15.05
N THR A 87 4.51 2.04 14.05
CA THR A 87 4.03 0.65 14.08
C THR A 87 5.22 -0.28 14.18
N SER A 88 5.08 -1.36 14.94
CA SER A 88 6.17 -2.34 15.05
C SER A 88 6.39 -3.03 13.72
N VAL A 89 7.62 -3.49 13.47
CA VAL A 89 7.94 -4.25 12.27
C VAL A 89 7.06 -5.50 12.19
N SER A 90 6.84 -6.14 13.32
CA SER A 90 5.99 -7.34 13.39
C SER A 90 4.57 -7.03 12.92
N GLN A 91 3.99 -5.94 13.41
CA GLN A 91 2.63 -5.56 13.02
C GLN A 91 2.60 -5.15 11.54
N ALA A 92 3.63 -4.46 11.07
CA ALA A 92 3.71 -4.07 9.67
C ALA A 92 3.67 -5.29 8.75
N LEU A 93 4.39 -6.35 9.11
CA LEU A 93 4.39 -7.58 8.32
C LEU A 93 3.05 -8.30 8.39
N THR A 94 2.37 -8.22 9.54
CA THR A 94 1.03 -8.77 9.67
C THR A 94 0.06 -8.02 8.73
N LEU A 95 0.18 -6.70 8.68
CA LEU A 95 -0.65 -5.90 7.78
C LEU A 95 -0.38 -6.24 6.31
N ALA A 96 0.89 -6.51 5.97
CA ALA A 96 1.24 -6.93 4.62
C ALA A 96 0.51 -8.23 4.25
N GLY A 97 0.44 -9.16 5.19
CA GLY A 97 -0.29 -10.41 4.97
C GLY A 97 -1.79 -10.18 4.81
N ARG A 98 -2.35 -9.27 5.58
CA ARG A 98 -3.77 -8.93 5.46
C ARG A 98 -4.07 -8.27 4.11
N MET A 99 -3.17 -7.38 3.67
CA MET A 99 -3.34 -6.75 2.35
C MET A 99 -3.28 -7.79 1.24
N SER A 100 -2.36 -8.74 1.35
CA SER A 100 -2.24 -9.81 0.37
C SER A 100 -3.52 -10.65 0.34
N ALA A 101 -4.08 -10.97 1.52
CA ALA A 101 -5.33 -11.72 1.60
C ALA A 101 -6.48 -10.95 0.96
N MET A 102 -6.55 -9.65 1.17
CA MET A 102 -7.58 -8.81 0.57
C MET A 102 -7.49 -8.85 -0.95
N MET A 103 -6.26 -8.85 -1.49
CA MET A 103 -6.05 -8.92 -2.93
C MET A 103 -6.39 -10.30 -3.50
N GLN A 104 -6.52 -11.31 -2.65
CA GLN A 104 -6.97 -12.64 -3.05
C GLN A 104 -8.47 -12.80 -2.90
N GLY A 105 -9.16 -11.74 -2.53
CA GLY A 105 -10.61 -11.75 -2.43
C GLY A 105 -11.16 -12.12 -1.06
N ASP A 106 -10.33 -12.11 -0.01
CA ASP A 106 -10.77 -12.46 1.34
C ASP A 106 -11.67 -11.34 1.89
N ASP A 107 -12.93 -11.65 2.12
CA ASP A 107 -13.90 -10.69 2.62
C ASP A 107 -13.57 -10.21 4.02
N ALA A 108 -13.04 -11.06 4.87
CA ALA A 108 -12.68 -10.67 6.22
C ALA A 108 -11.58 -9.61 6.19
N ALA A 109 -10.60 -9.78 5.28
CA ALA A 109 -9.54 -8.80 5.14
C ALA A 109 -10.11 -7.48 4.62
N ALA A 110 -11.05 -7.53 3.70
CA ALA A 110 -11.66 -6.32 3.13
C ALA A 110 -12.42 -5.51 4.18
N LYS A 111 -12.80 -6.13 5.30
CA LYS A 111 -13.53 -5.48 6.38
C LYS A 111 -12.65 -5.23 7.59
N ASP A 112 -11.39 -5.58 7.51
CA ASP A 112 -10.47 -5.48 8.65
C ASP A 112 -10.12 -4.01 8.89
N LYS A 113 -10.58 -3.47 10.00
CA LYS A 113 -10.37 -2.06 10.31
C LYS A 113 -8.90 -1.71 10.49
N SER A 114 -8.06 -2.69 10.79
CA SER A 114 -6.63 -2.41 10.95
C SER A 114 -5.98 -1.98 9.63
N LEU A 115 -6.62 -2.29 8.49
CA LEU A 115 -6.11 -1.85 7.19
C LEU A 115 -6.47 -0.38 6.87
N GLY A 116 -7.34 0.23 7.66
CA GLY A 116 -7.66 1.65 7.48
C GLY A 116 -8.11 1.98 6.08
N ASP A 117 -7.52 3.00 5.49
CA ASP A 117 -7.89 3.47 4.14
C ASP A 117 -7.63 2.42 3.05
N LEU A 118 -6.73 1.46 3.31
CA LEU A 118 -6.45 0.42 2.32
C LEU A 118 -7.68 -0.40 1.95
N ARG A 119 -8.69 -0.44 2.81
CA ARG A 119 -9.92 -1.14 2.49
C ARG A 119 -10.60 -0.59 1.23
N ALA A 120 -10.30 0.67 0.89
CA ALA A 120 -10.81 1.27 -0.34
C ALA A 120 -10.31 0.54 -1.59
N LEU A 121 -9.22 -0.21 -1.46
CA LEU A 121 -8.64 -0.95 -2.58
C LEU A 121 -9.19 -2.37 -2.72
N ALA A 122 -10.14 -2.76 -1.87
CA ALA A 122 -10.66 -4.13 -1.89
C ALA A 122 -11.20 -4.54 -3.27
N GLY A 123 -11.83 -3.60 -3.97
CA GLY A 123 -12.38 -3.89 -5.30
C GLY A 123 -11.33 -4.19 -6.36
N VAL A 124 -10.07 -3.84 -6.09
CA VAL A 124 -8.97 -4.10 -7.03
C VAL A 124 -8.76 -5.61 -7.20
N ALA A 125 -9.18 -6.40 -6.21
CA ALA A 125 -9.04 -7.87 -6.29
C ALA A 125 -9.75 -8.45 -7.51
N LYS A 126 -10.71 -7.74 -8.07
CA LYS A 126 -11.44 -8.19 -9.26
C LYS A 126 -10.69 -7.91 -10.57
N PHE A 127 -9.57 -7.20 -10.48
CA PHE A 127 -8.81 -6.80 -11.66
C PHE A 127 -7.37 -7.33 -11.54
N PRO A 128 -7.14 -8.57 -11.99
CA PRO A 128 -5.85 -9.24 -11.77
C PRO A 128 -4.62 -8.43 -12.17
N VAL A 129 -4.71 -7.66 -13.24
CA VAL A 129 -3.59 -6.85 -13.68
C VAL A 129 -3.25 -5.77 -12.65
N ARG A 130 -4.26 -5.26 -11.95
CA ARG A 130 -4.08 -4.17 -11.01
C ARG A 130 -3.67 -4.66 -9.61
N ILE A 131 -3.84 -5.93 -9.32
CA ILE A 131 -3.45 -6.49 -8.03
C ILE A 131 -1.97 -6.22 -7.79
N LYS A 132 -1.14 -6.37 -8.82
CA LYS A 132 0.30 -6.13 -8.68
C LYS A 132 0.60 -4.66 -8.38
N CYS A 133 -0.21 -3.75 -8.89
CA CYS A 133 -0.06 -2.33 -8.61
C CYS A 133 -0.33 -2.06 -7.13
N ALA A 134 -1.40 -2.63 -6.60
CA ALA A 134 -1.78 -2.43 -5.19
C ALA A 134 -0.76 -3.06 -4.24
N LEU A 135 -0.14 -4.16 -4.64
CA LEU A 135 0.81 -4.85 -3.79
C LEU A 135 2.24 -4.35 -3.90
N LEU A 136 2.54 -3.53 -4.90
CA LEU A 136 3.92 -3.07 -5.10
C LEU A 136 4.56 -2.47 -3.85
N PRO A 137 3.93 -1.50 -3.17
CA PRO A 137 4.55 -0.93 -1.98
C PRO A 137 4.69 -1.95 -0.84
N TRP A 138 3.75 -2.87 -0.72
CA TRP A 138 3.79 -3.90 0.32
C TRP A 138 4.88 -4.92 0.03
N ASN A 139 5.11 -5.24 -1.24
CA ASN A 139 6.22 -6.10 -1.63
C ASN A 139 7.56 -5.42 -1.34
N ALA A 140 7.64 -4.11 -1.54
CA ALA A 140 8.84 -3.36 -1.21
C ALA A 140 9.09 -3.40 0.30
N LEU A 141 8.04 -3.24 1.10
CA LEU A 141 8.15 -3.32 2.55
C LEU A 141 8.67 -4.70 2.99
N THR A 142 8.07 -5.74 2.44
CA THR A 142 8.48 -7.11 2.77
C THR A 142 9.94 -7.34 2.39
N ASP A 143 10.35 -6.86 1.23
CA ASP A 143 11.73 -6.99 0.78
C ASP A 143 12.70 -6.25 1.70
N ALA A 144 12.30 -5.11 2.22
CA ALA A 144 13.14 -4.33 3.11
C ALA A 144 13.52 -5.13 4.36
N PHE A 145 12.62 -6.00 4.82
CA PHE A 145 12.84 -6.77 6.03
C PHE A 145 13.30 -8.20 5.78
N LYS A 146 13.50 -8.58 4.52
CA LYS A 146 14.03 -9.90 4.23
C LYS A 146 15.53 -9.94 4.37
N SER A 147 16.19 -8.86 3.97
CA SER A 147 17.63 -8.83 3.99
C SER A 147 18.09 -8.49 5.38
N PRO A 148 19.08 -9.18 5.87
CA PRO A 148 19.66 -8.78 7.13
C PRO A 148 20.37 -7.48 6.85
N ALA A 149 20.26 -6.62 7.74
CA ALA A 149 20.84 -5.29 7.58
C ALA A 149 22.34 -5.35 7.48
#